data_ef2ae41fc0f1e1d3e99a5218d24e2dad
#
_entry.id   ef2ae41fc0f1e1d3e99a5218d24e2dad
#
_cell.length_a   1.000
_cell.length_b   1.000
_cell.length_c   1.000
_cell.angle_alpha   90.00
_cell.angle_beta   90.00
_cell.angle_gamma   90.00
#
_symmetry.space_group_name_H-M   'P 1'
#
loop_
_entity.id
_entity.type
_entity.pdbx_description
1 polymer ?
#
loop_
_entity_poly.entity_id
_entity_poly.type
_entity_poly.pdbx_seq_one_letter_code
_entity_poly.pdbx_strand_id
1 'polypeptide(L)'
;IHESGLFKAVLPGMTAEFGYPLEFTGQDGTRGRSHDTYSFGPVLGEMDIYLFNEGTHYDVYKKLGAHVMEIGGVPGVHFSVWAPNAQRVSVAGDFNGWDGRIHPMRKMVPAGVWEIFLPGVHEGAHYKFEIRGPHGEVFLKTDPYAFFAQHTIETGCMVFDLNRFGWSDAGWMEKRAKRDPYATPMSIYEVHL
;
A
#
# COMPACT_ATOMS: atom_id res chain seq x y z
N ILE A 1 11.53 -13.06 -27.39
CA ILE A 1 10.40 -13.91 -27.05
C ILE A 1 10.95 -15.27 -26.66
N HIS A 2 10.60 -15.75 -25.47
CA HIS A 2 10.96 -17.09 -24.97
C HIS A 2 9.67 -17.88 -24.77
N GLU A 3 9.68 -19.18 -25.01
CA GLU A 3 8.52 -20.06 -24.83
C GLU A 3 7.93 -20.05 -23.41
N SER A 4 8.76 -19.67 -22.42
CA SER A 4 8.34 -19.47 -21.04
C SER A 4 7.58 -18.14 -20.80
N GLY A 5 7.18 -17.42 -21.83
CA GLY A 5 6.41 -16.18 -21.71
C GLY A 5 7.26 -14.91 -21.47
N LEU A 6 8.58 -14.98 -21.66
CA LEU A 6 9.43 -13.79 -21.57
C LEU A 6 9.36 -12.98 -22.87
N PHE A 7 9.01 -11.71 -22.75
CA PHE A 7 8.99 -10.73 -23.85
C PHE A 7 10.07 -9.68 -23.62
N LYS A 8 10.77 -9.29 -24.67
CA LYS A 8 11.78 -8.22 -24.65
C LYS A 8 11.54 -7.26 -25.82
N ALA A 9 11.47 -5.97 -25.50
CA ALA A 9 11.50 -4.90 -26.47
C ALA A 9 12.73 -4.01 -26.26
N VAL A 10 13.30 -3.49 -27.34
CA VAL A 10 14.36 -2.48 -27.30
C VAL A 10 13.81 -1.23 -27.97
N LEU A 11 13.84 -0.12 -27.26
CA LEU A 11 13.38 1.19 -27.74
C LEU A 11 14.59 2.08 -28.00
N PRO A 12 15.11 2.14 -29.24
CA PRO A 12 16.29 2.94 -29.56
C PRO A 12 16.02 4.43 -29.29
N GLY A 13 17.00 5.13 -28.70
CA GLY A 13 16.91 6.57 -28.43
C GLY A 13 16.14 6.96 -27.16
N MET A 14 15.55 6.01 -26.45
CA MET A 14 14.94 6.26 -25.15
C MET A 14 16.01 6.20 -24.06
N THR A 15 16.29 7.33 -23.42
CA THR A 15 17.32 7.47 -22.38
C THR A 15 16.76 7.79 -21.00
N ALA A 16 15.47 8.05 -20.90
CA ALA A 16 14.78 8.36 -19.64
C ALA A 16 13.78 7.26 -19.30
N GLU A 17 13.58 7.06 -17.99
CA GLU A 17 12.47 6.24 -17.49
C GLU A 17 11.14 6.92 -17.85
N PHE A 18 10.18 6.12 -18.30
CA PHE A 18 8.84 6.60 -18.63
C PHE A 18 7.80 5.53 -18.26
N GLY A 19 6.63 5.99 -17.82
CA GLY A 19 5.49 5.12 -17.60
C GLY A 19 4.89 4.63 -18.92
N TYR A 20 4.64 3.34 -19.04
CA TYR A 20 4.03 2.73 -20.21
C TYR A 20 2.99 1.69 -19.82
N PRO A 21 1.87 1.61 -20.55
CA PRO A 21 0.96 0.49 -20.44
C PRO A 21 1.46 -0.68 -21.29
N LEU A 22 1.24 -1.89 -20.78
CA LEU A 22 1.40 -3.13 -21.53
C LEU A 22 0.06 -3.55 -22.11
N GLU A 23 0.01 -3.84 -23.40
CA GLU A 23 -1.11 -4.50 -24.04
C GLU A 23 -0.76 -5.96 -24.30
N PHE A 24 -1.63 -6.86 -23.93
CA PHE A 24 -1.42 -8.28 -24.10
C PHE A 24 -2.62 -8.96 -24.74
N THR A 25 -2.34 -10.05 -25.47
CA THR A 25 -3.37 -10.95 -25.96
C THR A 25 -3.11 -12.33 -25.41
N GLY A 26 -4.06 -12.86 -24.64
CA GLY A 26 -4.01 -14.20 -24.08
C GLY A 26 -4.08 -15.28 -25.17
N GLN A 27 -3.74 -16.53 -24.81
CA GLN A 27 -3.85 -17.67 -25.73
C GLN A 27 -5.29 -17.94 -26.18
N ASP A 28 -6.25 -17.59 -25.35
CA ASP A 28 -7.69 -17.65 -25.60
C ASP A 28 -8.23 -16.49 -26.45
N GLY A 29 -7.36 -15.57 -26.90
CA GLY A 29 -7.72 -14.36 -27.63
C GLY A 29 -8.17 -13.19 -26.78
N THR A 30 -8.23 -13.32 -25.45
CA THR A 30 -8.57 -12.23 -24.53
C THR A 30 -7.53 -11.12 -24.65
N ARG A 31 -7.99 -9.89 -24.82
CA ARG A 31 -7.12 -8.70 -24.86
C ARG A 31 -7.22 -7.94 -23.54
N GLY A 32 -6.09 -7.53 -23.02
CA GLY A 32 -6.01 -6.71 -21.82
C GLY A 32 -4.97 -5.62 -21.94
N ARG A 33 -5.11 -4.62 -21.06
CA ARG A 33 -4.14 -3.55 -20.87
C ARG A 33 -3.82 -3.46 -19.38
N SER A 34 -2.55 -3.38 -19.07
CA SER A 34 -2.05 -3.31 -17.70
C SER A 34 -0.85 -2.36 -17.63
N HIS A 35 -0.58 -1.81 -16.46
CA HIS A 35 0.67 -1.12 -16.20
C HIS A 35 1.66 -2.08 -15.54
N ASP A 36 2.93 -1.94 -15.87
CA ASP A 36 3.98 -2.65 -15.17
C ASP A 36 4.12 -2.09 -13.75
N THR A 37 3.80 -2.90 -12.76
CA THR A 37 3.88 -2.57 -11.34
C THR A 37 5.26 -2.03 -10.94
N TYR A 38 6.32 -2.53 -11.57
CA TYR A 38 7.70 -2.15 -11.25
C TYR A 38 8.20 -0.92 -12.01
N SER A 39 7.41 -0.34 -12.91
CA SER A 39 7.69 0.95 -13.54
C SER A 39 7.43 2.15 -12.62
N PHE A 40 6.76 1.93 -11.50
CA PHE A 40 6.51 2.97 -10.50
C PHE A 40 7.67 3.05 -9.50
N GLY A 41 8.15 4.27 -9.26
CA GLY A 41 9.18 4.55 -8.26
C GLY A 41 8.69 4.32 -6.81
N PRO A 42 9.60 4.50 -5.84
CA PRO A 42 9.22 4.41 -4.43
C PRO A 42 8.28 5.56 -4.04
N VAL A 43 7.32 5.25 -3.15
CA VAL A 43 6.41 6.22 -2.54
C VAL A 43 7.00 6.77 -1.24
N LEU A 44 7.74 5.93 -0.50
CA LEU A 44 8.48 6.40 0.67
C LEU A 44 9.71 7.19 0.21
N GLY A 45 9.77 8.46 0.62
CA GLY A 45 10.90 9.35 0.36
C GLY A 45 12.06 9.15 1.34
N GLU A 46 13.20 9.77 1.05
CA GLU A 46 14.38 9.73 1.91
C GLU A 46 14.09 10.23 3.33
N MET A 47 13.24 11.27 3.47
CA MET A 47 12.84 11.81 4.77
C MET A 47 12.00 10.78 5.55
N ASP A 48 11.09 10.05 4.91
CA ASP A 48 10.32 8.99 5.57
C ASP A 48 11.26 7.90 6.11
N ILE A 49 12.23 7.48 5.30
CA ILE A 49 13.23 6.47 5.67
C ILE A 49 14.10 6.94 6.83
N TYR A 50 14.54 8.21 6.79
CA TYR A 50 15.33 8.82 7.86
C TYR A 50 14.56 8.83 9.19
N LEU A 51 13.35 9.41 9.20
CA LEU A 51 12.51 9.51 10.40
C LEU A 51 12.12 8.13 10.94
N PHE A 52 11.89 7.17 10.04
CA PHE A 52 11.59 5.80 10.43
C PHE A 52 12.77 5.14 11.17
N ASN A 53 13.99 5.28 10.64
CA ASN A 53 15.19 4.74 11.27
C ASN A 53 15.51 5.39 12.62
N GLU A 54 15.21 6.69 12.75
CA GLU A 54 15.40 7.45 13.99
C GLU A 54 14.32 7.14 15.04
N GLY A 55 13.19 6.56 14.62
CA GLY A 55 12.05 6.27 15.48
C GLY A 55 11.18 7.49 15.80
N THR A 56 11.28 8.56 15.00
CA THR A 56 10.55 9.82 15.19
C THR A 56 9.47 10.07 14.13
N HIS A 57 9.16 9.07 13.30
CA HIS A 57 8.12 9.18 12.28
C HIS A 57 6.71 9.03 12.90
N TYR A 58 6.22 10.09 13.54
CA TYR A 58 4.92 10.06 14.22
C TYR A 58 3.71 9.88 13.28
N ASP A 59 3.89 10.20 12.00
CA ASP A 59 2.87 10.03 10.95
C ASP A 59 3.05 8.74 10.13
N VAL A 60 3.75 7.77 10.67
CA VAL A 60 4.05 6.50 9.97
C VAL A 60 2.80 5.77 9.48
N TYR A 61 1.67 5.92 10.14
CA TYR A 61 0.37 5.37 9.72
C TYR A 61 -0.15 5.93 8.40
N LYS A 62 0.36 7.08 7.94
CA LYS A 62 0.08 7.65 6.61
C LYS A 62 0.92 7.02 5.51
N LYS A 63 1.88 6.18 5.89
CA LYS A 63 2.84 5.54 4.98
C LYS A 63 2.72 4.03 4.99
N LEU A 64 2.69 3.40 6.19
CA LEU A 64 2.50 1.96 6.32
C LEU A 64 1.02 1.60 6.17
N GLY A 65 0.75 0.38 5.67
CA GLY A 65 -0.59 -0.07 5.37
C GLY A 65 -0.89 -0.09 3.87
N ALA A 66 -2.18 -0.05 3.54
CA ALA A 66 -2.69 0.02 2.17
C ALA A 66 -3.38 1.36 1.92
N HIS A 67 -2.81 2.17 1.03
CA HIS A 67 -3.28 3.51 0.71
C HIS A 67 -3.76 3.63 -0.73
N VAL A 68 -5.03 3.96 -0.92
CA VAL A 68 -5.57 4.29 -2.25
C VAL A 68 -4.94 5.59 -2.72
N MET A 69 -4.33 5.60 -3.89
CA MET A 69 -3.69 6.79 -4.46
C MET A 69 -3.59 6.71 -5.97
N GLU A 70 -3.14 7.80 -6.57
CA GLU A 70 -2.85 7.91 -7.99
C GLU A 70 -1.39 8.33 -8.19
N ILE A 71 -0.67 7.61 -9.06
CA ILE A 71 0.71 7.94 -9.42
C ILE A 71 0.79 8.13 -10.94
N GLY A 72 1.18 9.34 -11.37
CA GLY A 72 1.30 9.65 -12.80
C GLY A 72 0.00 9.50 -13.59
N GLY A 73 -1.16 9.76 -12.99
CA GLY A 73 -2.47 9.59 -13.63
C GLY A 73 -2.98 8.14 -13.61
N VAL A 74 -2.29 7.23 -12.92
CA VAL A 74 -2.69 5.82 -12.82
C VAL A 74 -3.20 5.53 -11.41
N PRO A 75 -4.51 5.23 -11.24
CA PRO A 75 -5.07 4.88 -9.94
C PRO A 75 -4.60 3.49 -9.50
N GLY A 76 -4.44 3.32 -8.20
CA GLY A 76 -4.01 2.07 -7.61
C GLY A 76 -3.92 2.13 -6.09
N VAL A 77 -3.20 1.16 -5.52
CA VAL A 77 -2.99 1.07 -4.08
C VAL A 77 -1.50 0.90 -3.79
N HIS A 78 -0.99 1.74 -2.91
CA HIS A 78 0.33 1.58 -2.32
C HIS A 78 0.22 0.70 -1.08
N PHE A 79 1.01 -0.35 -1.04
CA PHE A 79 1.15 -1.24 0.12
C PHE A 79 2.52 -1.07 0.72
N SER A 80 2.60 -0.93 2.03
CA SER A 80 3.88 -0.95 2.71
C SER A 80 3.80 -1.56 4.11
N VAL A 81 4.88 -2.24 4.51
CA VAL A 81 4.98 -2.93 5.81
C VAL A 81 6.42 -2.97 6.31
N TRP A 82 6.59 -2.88 7.62
CA TRP A 82 7.88 -3.07 8.25
C TRP A 82 8.12 -4.55 8.56
N ALA A 83 9.14 -5.11 7.92
CA ALA A 83 9.56 -6.49 8.10
C ALA A 83 11.10 -6.61 7.91
N PRO A 84 11.90 -6.07 8.85
CA PRO A 84 13.35 -5.92 8.69
C PRO A 84 14.08 -7.25 8.51
N ASN A 85 13.60 -8.31 9.15
CA ASN A 85 14.21 -9.64 9.15
C ASN A 85 13.72 -10.53 7.99
N ALA A 86 12.77 -10.04 7.18
CA ALA A 86 12.27 -10.81 6.04
C ALA A 86 13.30 -10.89 4.91
N GLN A 87 13.40 -12.06 4.28
CA GLN A 87 14.14 -12.26 3.03
C GLN A 87 13.34 -11.76 1.81
N ARG A 88 11.99 -11.90 1.87
CA ARG A 88 11.05 -11.43 0.87
C ARG A 88 9.73 -11.08 1.55
N VAL A 89 9.10 -10.03 1.09
CA VAL A 89 7.71 -9.70 1.37
C VAL A 89 6.98 -9.55 0.05
N SER A 90 5.77 -10.06 -0.03
CA SER A 90 4.89 -9.92 -1.19
C SER A 90 3.49 -9.57 -0.72
N VAL A 91 2.72 -8.91 -1.57
CA VAL A 91 1.28 -8.73 -1.33
C VAL A 91 0.53 -9.87 -2.01
N ALA A 92 -0.29 -10.59 -1.25
CA ALA A 92 -1.19 -11.62 -1.74
C ALA A 92 -2.64 -11.19 -1.46
N GLY A 93 -3.52 -11.32 -2.45
CA GLY A 93 -4.90 -10.88 -2.33
C GLY A 93 -5.78 -11.33 -3.49
N ASP A 94 -7.03 -10.88 -3.51
CA ASP A 94 -8.00 -11.24 -4.53
C ASP A 94 -7.53 -10.89 -5.95
N PHE A 95 -6.78 -9.80 -6.07
CA PHE A 95 -6.26 -9.27 -7.34
C PHE A 95 -5.15 -10.11 -7.97
N ASN A 96 -4.59 -11.09 -7.27
CA ASN A 96 -3.55 -11.98 -7.79
C ASN A 96 -3.77 -13.45 -7.41
N GLY A 97 -5.01 -13.84 -7.06
CA GLY A 97 -5.35 -15.21 -6.67
C GLY A 97 -4.61 -15.69 -5.44
N TRP A 98 -4.21 -14.78 -4.55
CA TRP A 98 -3.47 -15.07 -3.31
C TRP A 98 -2.07 -15.67 -3.55
N ASP A 99 -1.50 -15.45 -4.75
CA ASP A 99 -0.17 -15.93 -5.12
C ASP A 99 0.89 -14.85 -4.85
N GLY A 100 1.61 -14.98 -3.75
CA GLY A 100 2.67 -14.05 -3.36
C GLY A 100 3.89 -14.02 -4.29
N ARG A 101 3.97 -14.91 -5.31
CA ARG A 101 5.03 -14.88 -6.32
C ARG A 101 4.83 -13.76 -7.34
N ILE A 102 3.60 -13.25 -7.47
CA ILE A 102 3.23 -12.27 -8.52
C ILE A 102 3.66 -10.86 -8.14
N HIS A 103 3.51 -10.47 -6.86
CA HIS A 103 3.78 -9.10 -6.40
C HIS A 103 4.80 -9.03 -5.26
N PRO A 104 6.07 -9.43 -5.48
CA PRO A 104 7.13 -9.20 -4.51
C PRO A 104 7.41 -7.71 -4.36
N MET A 105 7.55 -7.27 -3.11
CA MET A 105 7.73 -5.87 -2.73
C MET A 105 9.21 -5.46 -2.79
N ARG A 106 9.46 -4.18 -2.97
CA ARG A 106 10.79 -3.55 -2.90
C ARG A 106 11.16 -3.33 -1.43
N LYS A 107 12.37 -3.73 -1.05
CA LYS A 107 12.92 -3.44 0.28
C LYS A 107 13.56 -2.06 0.30
N MET A 108 13.10 -1.20 1.19
CA MET A 108 13.68 0.11 1.46
C MET A 108 14.79 -0.04 2.51
N VAL A 109 16.03 0.03 2.03
CA VAL A 109 17.22 -0.11 2.90
C VAL A 109 17.67 1.28 3.36
N PRO A 110 18.04 1.50 4.64
CA PRO A 110 18.21 0.49 5.71
C PRO A 110 16.97 0.26 6.59
N ALA A 111 15.85 0.94 6.36
CA ALA A 111 14.70 0.94 7.28
C ALA A 111 14.04 -0.43 7.50
N GLY A 112 14.24 -1.37 6.59
CA GLY A 112 13.57 -2.67 6.66
C GLY A 112 12.07 -2.61 6.36
N VAL A 113 11.62 -1.51 5.76
CA VAL A 113 10.27 -1.34 5.21
C VAL A 113 10.24 -1.93 3.81
N TRP A 114 9.13 -2.53 3.45
CA TRP A 114 8.86 -3.06 2.13
C TRP A 114 7.66 -2.32 1.55
N GLU A 115 7.73 -1.98 0.27
CA GLU A 115 6.66 -1.27 -0.41
C GLU A 115 6.44 -1.75 -1.84
N ILE A 116 5.23 -1.55 -2.35
CA ILE A 116 4.86 -1.73 -3.76
C ILE A 116 3.63 -0.88 -4.08
N PHE A 117 3.58 -0.31 -5.27
CA PHE A 117 2.36 0.27 -5.82
C PHE A 117 1.74 -0.70 -6.82
N LEU A 118 0.48 -1.04 -6.62
CA LEU A 118 -0.27 -1.93 -7.51
C LEU A 118 -1.30 -1.13 -8.29
N PRO A 119 -1.06 -0.87 -9.59
CA PRO A 119 -2.02 -0.20 -10.45
C PRO A 119 -3.27 -1.04 -10.65
N GLY A 120 -4.44 -0.39 -10.67
CA GLY A 120 -5.73 -1.05 -10.90
C GLY A 120 -6.30 -1.80 -9.70
N VAL A 121 -5.58 -1.91 -8.59
CA VAL A 121 -6.16 -2.34 -7.32
C VAL A 121 -6.96 -1.18 -6.72
N HIS A 122 -8.06 -1.46 -6.09
CA HIS A 122 -9.00 -0.45 -5.60
C HIS A 122 -9.51 -0.79 -4.19
N GLU A 123 -10.24 0.14 -3.61
CA GLU A 123 -10.97 -0.05 -2.35
C GLU A 123 -11.84 -1.33 -2.40
N GLY A 124 -11.89 -2.06 -1.29
CA GLY A 124 -12.63 -3.31 -1.15
C GLY A 124 -11.81 -4.57 -1.45
N ALA A 125 -10.63 -4.46 -2.07
CA ALA A 125 -9.77 -5.61 -2.32
C ALA A 125 -9.24 -6.21 -1.00
N HIS A 126 -9.30 -7.53 -0.87
CA HIS A 126 -8.75 -8.24 0.29
C HIS A 126 -7.28 -8.58 0.07
N TYR A 127 -6.49 -8.49 1.15
CA TYR A 127 -5.07 -8.76 1.07
C TYR A 127 -4.47 -9.25 2.40
N LYS A 128 -3.29 -9.85 2.30
CA LYS A 128 -2.32 -10.12 3.37
C LYS A 128 -0.90 -9.92 2.85
N PHE A 129 0.07 -9.85 3.74
CA PHE A 129 1.47 -9.94 3.37
C PHE A 129 1.94 -11.38 3.45
N GLU A 130 2.49 -11.90 2.35
CA GLU A 130 3.26 -13.15 2.34
C GLU A 130 4.70 -12.83 2.68
N ILE A 131 5.18 -13.36 3.79
CA ILE A 131 6.51 -13.10 4.30
C ILE A 131 7.34 -14.38 4.22
N ARG A 132 8.52 -14.28 3.60
CA ARG A 132 9.56 -15.30 3.71
C ARG A 132 10.52 -14.88 4.81
N GLY A 133 10.56 -15.65 5.88
CA GLY A 133 11.39 -15.42 7.05
C GLY A 133 12.86 -15.79 6.80
N PRO A 134 13.74 -15.52 7.79
CA PRO A 134 15.19 -15.70 7.66
C PRO A 134 15.62 -17.15 7.47
N HIS A 135 14.80 -18.11 7.84
CA HIS A 135 15.09 -19.54 7.68
C HIS A 135 14.40 -20.17 6.46
N GLY A 136 13.76 -19.34 5.62
CA GLY A 136 13.10 -19.77 4.39
C GLY A 136 11.63 -20.17 4.55
N GLU A 137 11.09 -20.13 5.77
CA GLU A 137 9.68 -20.34 6.06
C GLU A 137 8.80 -19.26 5.37
N VAL A 138 7.64 -19.65 4.87
CA VAL A 138 6.70 -18.76 4.20
C VAL A 138 5.37 -18.78 4.94
N PHE A 139 4.86 -17.60 5.28
CA PHE A 139 3.60 -17.46 6.00
C PHE A 139 2.86 -16.18 5.59
N LEU A 140 1.54 -16.21 5.71
CA LEU A 140 0.69 -15.04 5.52
C LEU A 140 0.50 -14.31 6.85
N LYS A 141 0.65 -12.99 6.82
CA LYS A 141 0.41 -12.10 7.96
C LYS A 141 -0.59 -11.02 7.61
N THR A 142 -1.43 -10.72 8.60
CA THR A 142 -2.31 -9.55 8.59
C THR A 142 -1.46 -8.28 8.65
N ASP A 143 -1.92 -7.23 7.98
CA ASP A 143 -1.27 -5.93 8.02
C ASP A 143 -1.51 -5.26 9.39
N PRO A 144 -0.45 -4.92 10.13
CA PRO A 144 -0.59 -4.25 11.43
C PRO A 144 -1.11 -2.81 11.31
N TYR A 145 -1.05 -2.20 10.12
CA TYR A 145 -1.56 -0.87 9.83
C TYR A 145 -2.83 -0.90 8.96
N ALA A 146 -3.52 -2.04 8.89
CA ALA A 146 -4.77 -2.13 8.15
C ALA A 146 -5.83 -1.18 8.71
N PHE A 147 -6.45 -0.40 7.84
CA PHE A 147 -7.58 0.48 8.21
C PHE A 147 -8.89 -0.29 8.36
N PHE A 148 -8.99 -1.45 7.74
CA PHE A 148 -10.17 -2.29 7.82
C PHE A 148 -9.77 -3.77 7.88
N ALA A 149 -10.26 -4.49 8.90
CA ALA A 149 -10.08 -5.92 9.05
C ALA A 149 -11.35 -6.66 8.64
N GLN A 150 -11.17 -7.85 8.08
CA GLN A 150 -12.27 -8.76 7.78
C GLN A 150 -12.98 -9.20 9.06
N HIS A 151 -14.31 -9.18 9.06
CA HIS A 151 -15.14 -9.47 10.24
C HIS A 151 -15.37 -10.98 10.46
N THR A 152 -14.57 -11.86 9.89
CA THR A 152 -14.75 -13.32 10.02
C THR A 152 -13.52 -13.96 10.67
N ILE A 153 -13.57 -15.28 10.85
CA ILE A 153 -12.39 -16.09 11.20
C ILE A 153 -11.27 -16.00 10.16
N GLU A 154 -11.56 -15.52 8.97
CA GLU A 154 -10.59 -15.20 7.94
C GLU A 154 -9.94 -13.84 8.29
N THR A 155 -8.73 -13.88 8.79
CA THR A 155 -7.96 -12.73 9.29
C THR A 155 -7.37 -11.88 8.16
N GLY A 156 -8.11 -11.62 7.08
CA GLY A 156 -7.71 -10.74 5.97
C GLY A 156 -7.85 -9.27 6.32
N CYS A 157 -7.10 -8.43 5.61
CA CYS A 157 -7.30 -7.00 5.59
C CYS A 157 -8.05 -6.62 4.32
N MET A 158 -8.75 -5.50 4.35
CA MET A 158 -9.40 -4.93 3.18
C MET A 158 -8.85 -3.53 2.93
N VAL A 159 -8.57 -3.21 1.68
CA VAL A 159 -8.20 -1.85 1.26
C VAL A 159 -9.37 -0.91 1.53
N PHE A 160 -9.12 0.16 2.27
CA PHE A 160 -10.14 1.12 2.66
C PHE A 160 -9.63 2.55 2.45
N ASP A 161 -10.42 3.37 1.75
CA ASP A 161 -10.10 4.77 1.55
C ASP A 161 -10.60 5.61 2.73
N LEU A 162 -9.69 6.10 3.56
CA LEU A 162 -10.01 6.97 4.69
C LEU A 162 -10.57 8.33 4.26
N ASN A 163 -10.34 8.76 3.02
CA ASN A 163 -10.76 10.07 2.52
C ASN A 163 -12.20 10.05 1.96
N ARG A 164 -12.84 8.90 1.91
CA ARG A 164 -14.23 8.78 1.38
C ARG A 164 -15.28 9.51 2.21
N PHE A 165 -15.00 9.76 3.49
CA PHE A 165 -15.94 10.44 4.38
C PHE A 165 -15.75 11.95 4.32
N GLY A 166 -16.80 12.67 3.91
CA GLY A 166 -16.83 14.13 3.91
C GLY A 166 -17.27 14.66 5.28
N TRP A 167 -16.32 15.26 6.00
CA TRP A 167 -16.62 15.92 7.28
C TRP A 167 -17.38 17.22 7.07
N SER A 168 -18.46 17.43 7.80
CA SER A 168 -19.28 18.67 7.76
C SER A 168 -19.11 19.53 9.01
N ASP A 169 -18.04 19.32 9.76
CA ASP A 169 -17.81 19.90 11.09
C ASP A 169 -16.88 21.13 11.10
N ALA A 170 -16.50 21.67 9.94
CA ALA A 170 -15.58 22.81 9.83
C ALA A 170 -15.99 24.00 10.71
N GLY A 171 -17.28 24.35 10.73
CA GLY A 171 -17.79 25.45 11.57
C GLY A 171 -17.70 25.15 13.09
N TRP A 172 -17.81 23.88 13.47
CA TRP A 172 -17.60 23.48 14.85
C TRP A 172 -16.11 23.54 15.23
N MET A 173 -15.22 23.06 14.36
CA MET A 173 -13.78 23.10 14.57
C MET A 173 -13.26 24.52 14.69
N GLU A 174 -13.77 25.45 13.87
CA GLU A 174 -13.43 26.87 13.98
C GLU A 174 -13.86 27.49 15.32
N LYS A 175 -15.10 27.22 15.76
CA LYS A 175 -15.60 27.67 17.07
C LYS A 175 -14.79 27.06 18.21
N ARG A 176 -14.46 25.76 18.13
CA ARG A 176 -13.63 25.04 19.11
C ARG A 176 -12.25 25.68 19.24
N ALA A 177 -11.59 26.03 18.14
CA ALA A 177 -10.24 26.63 18.15
C ALA A 177 -10.22 28.02 18.86
N LYS A 178 -11.35 28.74 18.82
CA LYS A 178 -11.50 30.08 19.45
C LYS A 178 -12.01 30.02 20.90
N ARG A 179 -12.39 28.83 21.38
CA ARG A 179 -13.01 28.63 22.68
C ARG A 179 -11.95 28.63 23.78
N ASP A 180 -12.18 29.41 24.85
CA ASP A 180 -11.40 29.31 26.09
C ASP A 180 -11.89 28.09 26.91
N PRO A 181 -11.07 27.06 27.08
CA PRO A 181 -11.45 25.85 27.83
C PRO A 181 -11.71 26.11 29.32
N TYR A 182 -11.16 27.18 29.89
CA TYR A 182 -11.32 27.53 31.28
C TYR A 182 -12.56 28.40 31.54
N ALA A 183 -13.09 29.07 30.51
CA ALA A 183 -14.26 29.96 30.62
C ALA A 183 -15.57 29.35 30.08
N THR A 184 -15.56 28.09 29.68
CA THR A 184 -16.73 27.42 29.08
C THR A 184 -17.08 26.12 29.81
N PRO A 185 -18.41 25.79 29.87
CA PRO A 185 -18.85 24.53 30.46
C PRO A 185 -18.17 23.32 29.80
N MET A 186 -17.77 22.35 30.62
CA MET A 186 -17.15 21.09 30.20
C MET A 186 -18.01 19.93 30.67
N SER A 187 -18.21 18.93 29.81
CA SER A 187 -18.80 17.64 30.18
C SER A 187 -17.74 16.56 30.01
N ILE A 188 -17.56 15.76 31.05
CA ILE A 188 -16.59 14.64 31.05
C ILE A 188 -17.41 13.35 31.13
N TYR A 189 -17.14 12.43 30.20
CA TYR A 189 -17.72 11.10 30.18
C TYR A 189 -16.59 10.06 30.20
N GLU A 190 -16.54 9.27 31.26
CA GLU A 190 -15.55 8.18 31.40
C GLU A 190 -16.13 6.89 30.85
N VAL A 191 -15.36 6.20 30.00
CA VAL A 191 -15.79 4.97 29.34
C VAL A 191 -14.68 3.92 29.48
N HIS A 192 -15.05 2.72 29.90
CA HIS A 192 -14.24 1.52 29.75
C HIS A 192 -14.66 0.82 28.45
N LEU A 193 -13.70 0.62 27.53
CA LEU A 193 -13.90 -0.05 26.25
C LEU A 193 -13.59 -1.54 26.39
#